data_042574f189c4d0d709708c4be454cf28
#
_entry.id   042574f189c4d0d709708c4be454cf28
#
_cell.length_a   1.000
_cell.length_b   1.000
_cell.length_c   1.000
_cell.angle_alpha   90.00
_cell.angle_beta   90.00
_cell.angle_gamma   90.00
#
_symmetry.space_group_name_H-M   'P 1'
#
loop_
_entity.id
_entity.type
_entity.pdbx_description
1 polymer ?
#
loop_
_entity_poly.entity_id
_entity_poly.type
_entity_poly.pdbx_seq_one_letter_code
_entity_poly.pdbx_strand_id
1 'polypeptide(L)'
;MKIGLFLQPATSPKRPLYESVNWNIDVIKKADELGYAEAWIGQHITSPWEPLPSPQQIIARSIGETSKIKLGTGVEVLYQSHPIRLAAELAQLDHLSGGRLLFGFGGGGTPTDSQLYDVDFSIGQHQEMSREALEIILSCWSPGGPDDYVGKYWTVKKPNYSENYYWHLKPFSPPEER
;
A
#
# COMPACT_ATOMS: atom_id res chain seq x y z
N MET A 1 -3.48 13.76 -22.62
CA MET A 1 -4.17 13.64 -21.32
C MET A 1 -3.96 12.19 -20.86
N LYS A 2 -3.56 11.96 -19.60
CA LYS A 2 -3.51 10.62 -19.01
C LYS A 2 -4.79 10.37 -18.24
N ILE A 3 -5.38 9.19 -18.40
CA ILE A 3 -6.61 8.79 -17.71
C ILE A 3 -6.24 7.65 -16.77
N GLY A 4 -6.63 7.77 -15.50
CA GLY A 4 -6.50 6.74 -14.49
C GLY A 4 -7.85 6.19 -14.07
N LEU A 5 -7.86 5.01 -13.48
CA LEU A 5 -8.99 4.37 -12.87
C LEU A 5 -8.81 4.40 -11.34
N PHE A 6 -9.83 4.80 -10.60
CA PHE A 6 -9.87 4.64 -9.15
C PHE A 6 -10.91 3.57 -8.80
N LEU A 7 -10.42 2.46 -8.25
CA LEU A 7 -11.24 1.34 -7.81
C LEU A 7 -11.51 1.48 -6.30
N GLN A 8 -12.67 1.99 -5.98
CA GLN A 8 -13.38 1.59 -4.78
C GLN A 8 -14.03 0.26 -5.15
N PRO A 9 -13.60 -0.87 -4.60
CA PRO A 9 -14.07 -2.18 -5.08
C PRO A 9 -15.50 -2.48 -4.65
N ALA A 10 -16.40 -1.54 -4.99
CA ALA A 10 -17.80 -1.57 -4.61
C ALA A 10 -18.52 -2.75 -5.25
N THR A 11 -18.88 -3.71 -4.44
CA THR A 11 -19.62 -4.89 -4.87
C THR A 11 -20.80 -5.15 -3.94
N SER A 12 -21.84 -5.80 -4.46
CA SER A 12 -22.95 -6.21 -3.60
C SER A 12 -22.49 -7.14 -2.50
N PRO A 13 -22.84 -6.90 -1.21
CA PRO A 13 -22.54 -7.83 -0.12
C PRO A 13 -23.11 -9.24 -0.31
N LYS A 14 -24.05 -9.40 -1.25
CA LYS A 14 -24.62 -10.70 -1.60
C LYS A 14 -23.79 -11.48 -2.61
N ARG A 15 -22.82 -10.82 -3.26
CA ARG A 15 -21.91 -11.49 -4.20
C ARG A 15 -20.85 -12.24 -3.43
N PRO A 16 -20.51 -13.48 -3.79
CA PRO A 16 -19.39 -14.20 -3.19
C PRO A 16 -18.10 -13.39 -3.29
N LEU A 17 -17.32 -13.35 -2.21
CA LEU A 17 -16.10 -12.52 -2.14
C LEU A 17 -15.09 -12.84 -3.25
N TYR A 18 -14.91 -14.12 -3.57
CA TYR A 18 -13.99 -14.52 -4.64
C TYR A 18 -14.39 -13.96 -6.02
N GLU A 19 -15.68 -13.83 -6.30
CA GLU A 19 -16.16 -13.20 -7.55
C GLU A 19 -15.87 -11.70 -7.55
N SER A 20 -16.06 -11.05 -6.41
CA SER A 20 -15.77 -9.62 -6.25
C SER A 20 -14.28 -9.33 -6.44
N VAL A 21 -13.41 -10.16 -5.88
CA VAL A 21 -11.96 -10.05 -6.05
C VAL A 21 -11.56 -10.21 -7.51
N ASN A 22 -12.03 -11.29 -8.16
CA ASN A 22 -11.70 -11.55 -9.57
C ASN A 22 -12.25 -10.47 -10.50
N TRP A 23 -13.45 -9.96 -10.24
CA TRP A 23 -14.02 -8.83 -10.98
C TRP A 23 -13.10 -7.60 -10.97
N ASN A 24 -12.52 -7.25 -9.81
CA ASN A 24 -11.58 -6.12 -9.71
C ASN A 24 -10.32 -6.35 -10.56
N ILE A 25 -9.80 -7.57 -10.57
CA ILE A 25 -8.63 -7.94 -11.40
C ILE A 25 -8.98 -7.84 -12.89
N ASP A 26 -10.15 -8.33 -13.30
CA ASP A 26 -10.62 -8.26 -14.69
C ASP A 26 -10.80 -6.79 -15.15
N VAL A 27 -11.30 -5.92 -14.27
CA VAL A 27 -11.42 -4.48 -14.54
C VAL A 27 -10.05 -3.83 -14.75
N ILE A 28 -9.06 -4.14 -13.89
CA ILE A 28 -7.69 -3.63 -14.03
C ILE A 28 -7.06 -4.11 -15.33
N LYS A 29 -7.21 -5.40 -15.65
CA LYS A 29 -6.74 -5.98 -16.91
C LYS A 29 -7.36 -5.28 -18.11
N LYS A 30 -8.67 -5.06 -18.06
CA LYS A 30 -9.37 -4.36 -19.13
C LYS A 30 -8.93 -2.91 -19.29
N ALA A 31 -8.63 -2.24 -18.17
CA ALA A 31 -8.07 -0.89 -18.20
C ALA A 31 -6.68 -0.83 -18.88
N ASP A 32 -5.79 -1.82 -18.61
CA ASP A 32 -4.50 -1.94 -19.28
C ASP A 32 -4.66 -2.11 -20.81
N GLU A 33 -5.57 -3.01 -21.23
CA GLU A 33 -5.89 -3.23 -22.65
C GLU A 33 -6.41 -1.97 -23.34
N LEU A 34 -7.20 -1.16 -22.64
CA LEU A 34 -7.78 0.09 -23.14
C LEU A 34 -6.82 1.29 -23.09
N GLY A 35 -5.61 1.10 -22.54
CA GLY A 35 -4.57 2.14 -22.47
C GLY A 35 -4.75 3.15 -21.34
N TYR A 36 -5.43 2.78 -20.26
CA TYR A 36 -5.42 3.59 -19.04
C TYR A 36 -3.99 3.67 -18.47
N ALA A 37 -3.62 4.84 -17.97
CA ALA A 37 -2.27 5.07 -17.45
C ALA A 37 -2.07 4.45 -16.07
N GLU A 38 -3.10 4.48 -15.23
CA GLU A 38 -3.02 4.14 -13.80
C GLU A 38 -4.30 3.46 -13.33
N ALA A 39 -4.17 2.53 -12.36
CA ALA A 39 -5.28 2.00 -11.58
C ALA A 39 -4.94 2.09 -10.09
N TRP A 40 -5.79 2.76 -9.32
CA TRP A 40 -5.66 2.98 -7.89
C TRP A 40 -6.66 2.13 -7.15
N ILE A 41 -6.22 1.36 -6.17
CA ILE A 41 -7.02 0.36 -5.45
C ILE A 41 -7.23 0.80 -4.00
N GLY A 42 -8.49 0.91 -3.59
CA GLY A 42 -8.91 1.25 -2.22
C GLY A 42 -8.68 0.13 -1.21
N GLN A 43 -8.78 0.47 0.08
CA GLN A 43 -8.60 -0.44 1.21
C GLN A 43 -9.73 -0.25 2.24
N HIS A 44 -10.45 -1.34 2.54
CA HIS A 44 -11.43 -1.39 3.62
C HIS A 44 -11.48 -2.78 4.26
N ILE A 45 -11.70 -2.81 5.57
CA ILE A 45 -11.83 -4.05 6.35
C ILE A 45 -13.28 -4.29 6.74
N THR A 46 -13.96 -3.27 7.25
CA THR A 46 -15.31 -3.39 7.81
C THR A 46 -16.42 -2.97 6.86
N SER A 47 -16.09 -2.60 5.62
CA SER A 47 -17.08 -2.29 4.60
C SER A 47 -17.49 -3.55 3.81
N PRO A 48 -18.71 -4.08 3.97
CA PRO A 48 -19.15 -5.24 3.21
C PRO A 48 -19.36 -4.93 1.72
N TRP A 49 -19.42 -3.66 1.35
CA TRP A 49 -19.52 -3.19 -0.04
C TRP A 49 -18.16 -3.04 -0.71
N GLU A 50 -17.09 -2.96 0.08
CA GLU A 50 -15.72 -2.73 -0.38
C GLU A 50 -14.76 -3.69 0.35
N PRO A 51 -14.95 -5.01 0.18
CA PRO A 51 -14.30 -6.02 1.04
C PRO A 51 -12.89 -6.35 0.57
N LEU A 52 -12.04 -5.35 0.36
CA LEU A 52 -10.63 -5.50 -0.02
C LEU A 52 -9.71 -4.89 1.05
N PRO A 53 -9.25 -5.68 2.02
CA PRO A 53 -8.41 -5.19 3.11
C PRO A 53 -6.94 -4.97 2.69
N SER A 54 -6.51 -5.46 1.54
CA SER A 54 -5.12 -5.37 1.08
C SER A 54 -5.04 -5.02 -0.41
N PRO A 55 -4.86 -3.75 -0.76
CA PRO A 55 -4.63 -3.34 -2.14
C PRO A 55 -3.37 -3.98 -2.72
N GLN A 56 -2.35 -4.24 -1.88
CA GLN A 56 -1.11 -4.88 -2.31
C GLN A 56 -1.33 -6.28 -2.90
N GLN A 57 -2.26 -7.08 -2.34
CA GLN A 57 -2.56 -8.42 -2.87
C GLN A 57 -3.26 -8.34 -4.23
N ILE A 58 -4.16 -7.38 -4.43
CA ILE A 58 -4.80 -7.13 -5.72
C ILE A 58 -3.76 -6.68 -6.74
N ILE A 59 -2.87 -5.76 -6.37
CA ILE A 59 -1.77 -5.31 -7.22
C ILE A 59 -0.88 -6.49 -7.60
N ALA A 60 -0.42 -7.28 -6.63
CA ALA A 60 0.44 -8.44 -6.88
C ALA A 60 -0.19 -9.44 -7.85
N ARG A 61 -1.49 -9.71 -7.70
CA ARG A 61 -2.22 -10.60 -8.63
C ARG A 61 -2.36 -9.97 -10.02
N SER A 62 -2.57 -8.65 -10.09
CA SER A 62 -2.78 -7.94 -11.36
C SER A 62 -1.50 -7.75 -12.18
N ILE A 63 -0.32 -7.76 -11.54
CA ILE A 63 0.97 -7.59 -12.22
C ILE A 63 1.15 -8.61 -13.35
N GLY A 64 0.78 -9.87 -13.13
CA GLY A 64 0.89 -10.94 -14.12
C GLY A 64 -0.17 -10.89 -15.23
N GLU A 65 -1.22 -10.09 -15.07
CA GLU A 65 -2.32 -9.93 -16.02
C GLU A 65 -2.22 -8.63 -16.84
N THR A 66 -1.26 -7.75 -16.50
CA THR A 66 -1.09 -6.41 -17.07
C THR A 66 0.35 -6.15 -17.52
N SER A 67 0.54 -5.19 -18.42
CA SER A 67 1.87 -4.93 -19.00
C SER A 67 2.33 -3.48 -18.94
N LYS A 68 1.43 -2.50 -18.90
CA LYS A 68 1.75 -1.07 -19.04
C LYS A 68 1.19 -0.22 -17.92
N ILE A 69 -0.03 -0.50 -17.47
CA ILE A 69 -0.73 0.28 -16.47
C ILE A 69 0.08 0.33 -15.16
N LYS A 70 0.20 1.51 -14.58
CA LYS A 70 0.74 1.66 -13.23
C LYS A 70 -0.33 1.29 -12.22
N LEU A 71 0.08 0.64 -11.14
CA LEU A 71 -0.81 0.07 -10.12
C LEU A 71 -0.55 0.76 -8.78
N GLY A 72 -1.55 1.43 -8.27
CA GLY A 72 -1.43 2.27 -7.07
C GLY A 72 -2.29 1.80 -5.90
N THR A 73 -1.76 1.97 -4.68
CA THR A 73 -2.57 1.90 -3.47
C THR A 73 -3.33 3.21 -3.28
N GLY A 74 -4.64 3.16 -3.15
CA GLY A 74 -5.45 4.37 -3.05
C GLY A 74 -6.50 4.28 -1.93
N VAL A 75 -6.07 4.21 -0.68
CA VAL A 75 -4.73 4.40 -0.11
C VAL A 75 -4.25 3.15 0.65
N GLU A 76 -2.97 3.05 0.94
CA GLU A 76 -2.47 2.22 2.01
C GLU A 76 -2.67 2.93 3.35
N VAL A 77 -3.37 2.31 4.28
CA VAL A 77 -3.66 2.91 5.60
C VAL A 77 -2.53 2.59 6.56
N LEU A 78 -1.64 3.56 6.79
CA LEU A 78 -0.32 3.32 7.38
C LEU A 78 -0.33 2.80 8.82
N TYR A 79 -1.33 3.16 9.65
CA TYR A 79 -1.39 2.68 11.02
C TYR A 79 -1.81 1.20 11.15
N GLN A 80 -2.32 0.60 10.07
CA GLN A 80 -2.79 -0.79 10.07
C GLN A 80 -1.67 -1.83 9.89
N SER A 81 -0.45 -1.38 9.64
CA SER A 81 0.72 -2.24 9.43
C SER A 81 1.96 -1.69 10.13
N HIS A 82 2.85 -2.59 10.56
CA HIS A 82 4.14 -2.15 11.07
C HIS A 82 4.97 -1.52 9.93
N PRO A 83 5.48 -0.28 10.07
CA PRO A 83 6.09 0.47 8.97
C PRO A 83 7.31 -0.22 8.33
N ILE A 84 8.13 -0.92 9.11
CA ILE A 84 9.26 -1.72 8.57
C ILE A 84 8.77 -2.83 7.64
N ARG A 85 7.71 -3.53 8.05
CA ARG A 85 7.14 -4.61 7.24
C ARG A 85 6.55 -4.04 5.95
N LEU A 86 5.79 -2.97 6.07
CA LEU A 86 5.15 -2.30 4.94
C LEU A 86 6.19 -1.77 3.94
N ALA A 87 7.28 -1.13 4.42
CA ALA A 87 8.36 -0.65 3.57
C ALA A 87 9.02 -1.79 2.75
N ALA A 88 9.24 -2.94 3.39
CA ALA A 88 9.82 -4.11 2.75
C ALA A 88 8.88 -4.71 1.69
N GLU A 89 7.59 -4.85 2.00
CA GLU A 89 6.58 -5.41 1.09
C GLU A 89 6.34 -4.52 -0.13
N LEU A 90 6.27 -3.20 0.08
CA LEU A 90 6.11 -2.24 -1.03
C LEU A 90 7.35 -2.23 -1.94
N ALA A 91 8.56 -2.27 -1.38
CA ALA A 91 9.77 -2.38 -2.18
C ALA A 91 9.79 -3.66 -3.01
N GLN A 92 9.43 -4.80 -2.41
CA GLN A 92 9.31 -6.08 -3.14
C GLN A 92 8.25 -6.00 -4.25
N LEU A 93 7.10 -5.39 -3.96
CA LEU A 93 6.01 -5.24 -4.91
C LEU A 93 6.41 -4.36 -6.11
N ASP A 94 7.18 -3.31 -5.85
CA ASP A 94 7.70 -2.45 -6.91
C ASP A 94 8.68 -3.21 -7.84
N HIS A 95 9.56 -4.03 -7.28
CA HIS A 95 10.40 -4.93 -8.06
C HIS A 95 9.59 -5.95 -8.87
N LEU A 96 8.57 -6.57 -8.27
CA LEU A 96 7.68 -7.50 -8.97
C LEU A 96 6.98 -6.84 -10.16
N SER A 97 6.62 -5.56 -10.02
CA SER A 97 5.93 -4.80 -11.06
C SER A 97 6.88 -4.22 -12.14
N GLY A 98 8.20 -4.29 -11.93
CA GLY A 98 9.18 -3.62 -12.79
C GLY A 98 9.07 -2.09 -12.74
N GLY A 99 8.82 -1.52 -11.54
CA GLY A 99 8.71 -0.07 -11.33
C GLY A 99 7.34 0.51 -11.71
N ARG A 100 6.30 -0.32 -11.82
CA ARG A 100 4.93 0.14 -12.10
C ARG A 100 4.11 0.42 -10.86
N LEU A 101 4.65 0.21 -9.65
CA LEU A 101 3.96 0.51 -8.40
C LEU A 101 3.87 2.03 -8.16
N LEU A 102 2.71 2.48 -7.71
CA LEU A 102 2.48 3.81 -7.16
C LEU A 102 2.08 3.66 -5.69
N PHE A 103 2.79 4.34 -4.81
CA PHE A 103 2.50 4.31 -3.38
C PHE A 103 1.63 5.50 -2.99
N GLY A 104 0.33 5.30 -2.91
CA GLY A 104 -0.62 6.22 -2.29
C GLY A 104 -0.91 5.80 -0.85
N PHE A 105 -0.80 6.73 0.08
CA PHE A 105 -0.96 6.46 1.51
C PHE A 105 -1.89 7.45 2.19
N GLY A 106 -2.39 7.08 3.36
CA GLY A 106 -3.26 7.95 4.15
C GLY A 106 -3.55 7.40 5.54
N GLY A 107 -4.26 8.19 6.33
CA GLY A 107 -4.70 7.83 7.68
C GLY A 107 -6.01 7.03 7.72
N GLY A 108 -6.57 6.68 6.55
CA GLY A 108 -7.90 6.05 6.49
C GLY A 108 -9.05 7.02 6.75
N GLY A 109 -10.27 6.59 6.49
CA GLY A 109 -11.49 7.40 6.64
C GLY A 109 -12.66 6.64 7.26
N THR A 110 -12.50 5.34 7.57
CA THR A 110 -13.57 4.49 8.08
C THR A 110 -13.42 4.28 9.59
N PRO A 111 -14.30 4.87 10.42
CA PRO A 111 -14.17 4.78 11.88
C PRO A 111 -14.21 3.35 12.42
N THR A 112 -15.00 2.47 11.82
CA THR A 112 -15.06 1.07 12.24
C THR A 112 -13.77 0.31 11.93
N ASP A 113 -13.06 0.64 10.87
CA ASP A 113 -11.75 0.08 10.59
C ASP A 113 -10.72 0.52 11.66
N SER A 114 -10.76 1.80 12.09
CA SER A 114 -9.83 2.30 13.11
C SER A 114 -10.08 1.68 14.50
N GLN A 115 -11.34 1.42 14.83
CA GLN A 115 -11.70 0.78 16.09
C GLN A 115 -11.11 -0.63 16.25
N LEU A 116 -10.90 -1.37 15.15
CA LEU A 116 -10.24 -2.67 15.18
C LEU A 116 -8.78 -2.58 15.66
N TYR A 117 -8.15 -1.43 15.53
CA TYR A 117 -6.76 -1.16 15.92
C TYR A 117 -6.65 -0.29 17.17
N ASP A 118 -7.76 -0.03 17.86
CA ASP A 118 -7.82 0.87 19.03
C ASP A 118 -7.25 2.26 18.72
N VAL A 119 -7.57 2.78 17.52
CA VAL A 119 -7.11 4.09 17.04
C VAL A 119 -8.25 5.10 17.09
N ASP A 120 -8.05 6.17 17.87
CA ASP A 120 -9.04 7.23 18.05
C ASP A 120 -8.93 8.32 16.99
N PHE A 121 -9.93 8.39 16.12
CA PHE A 121 -10.02 9.43 15.09
C PHE A 121 -10.35 10.80 15.66
N SER A 122 -11.05 10.87 16.80
CA SER A 122 -11.51 12.15 17.37
C SER A 122 -10.39 13.07 17.80
N ILE A 123 -9.25 12.50 18.18
CA ILE A 123 -8.03 13.22 18.59
C ILE A 123 -6.94 13.25 17.52
N GLY A 124 -7.22 12.78 16.31
CA GLY A 124 -6.24 12.77 15.22
C GLY A 124 -5.14 11.71 15.34
N GLN A 125 -5.30 10.72 16.22
CA GLN A 125 -4.30 9.67 16.47
C GLN A 125 -3.86 8.94 15.19
N HIS A 126 -4.80 8.61 14.30
CA HIS A 126 -4.52 7.98 13.01
C HIS A 126 -3.57 8.79 12.12
N GLN A 127 -3.67 10.13 12.18
CA GLN A 127 -2.80 11.03 11.40
C GLN A 127 -1.39 11.07 11.98
N GLU A 128 -1.27 11.13 13.32
CA GLU A 128 0.02 11.11 14.00
C GLU A 128 0.74 9.78 13.75
N MET A 129 0.05 8.64 13.93
CA MET A 129 0.59 7.31 13.65
C MET A 129 1.05 7.17 12.21
N SER A 130 0.25 7.68 11.26
CA SER A 130 0.58 7.60 9.83
C SER A 130 1.80 8.46 9.47
N ARG A 131 1.97 9.62 10.10
CA ARG A 131 3.16 10.46 9.90
C ARG A 131 4.42 9.76 10.36
N GLU A 132 4.44 9.23 11.60
CA GLU A 132 5.58 8.45 12.11
C GLU A 132 5.88 7.23 11.23
N ALA A 133 4.85 6.52 10.79
CA ALA A 133 5.00 5.37 9.90
C ALA A 133 5.64 5.76 8.56
N LEU A 134 5.22 6.89 7.98
CA LEU A 134 5.79 7.38 6.73
C LEU A 134 7.27 7.76 6.89
N GLU A 135 7.65 8.43 7.97
CA GLU A 135 9.04 8.78 8.26
C GLU A 135 9.92 7.53 8.32
N ILE A 136 9.46 6.47 8.99
CA ILE A 136 10.15 5.19 9.06
C ILE A 136 10.25 4.51 7.68
N ILE A 137 9.17 4.50 6.90
CA ILE A 137 9.16 3.93 5.55
C ILE A 137 10.19 4.63 4.66
N LEU A 138 10.22 5.96 4.66
CA LEU A 138 11.18 6.73 3.88
C LEU A 138 12.62 6.49 4.35
N SER A 139 12.86 6.35 5.66
CA SER A 139 14.16 5.96 6.20
C SER A 139 14.59 4.58 5.71
N CYS A 140 13.68 3.61 5.63
CA CYS A 140 13.97 2.29 5.05
C CYS A 140 14.46 2.37 3.60
N TRP A 141 13.93 3.30 2.81
CA TRP A 141 14.29 3.45 1.40
C TRP A 141 15.50 4.36 1.17
N SER A 142 15.96 5.06 2.19
CA SER A 142 17.16 5.91 2.14
C SER A 142 18.46 5.09 2.08
N PRO A 143 19.59 5.68 1.66
CA PRO A 143 20.90 5.02 1.74
C PRO A 143 21.23 4.57 3.16
N GLY A 144 21.63 3.32 3.33
CA GLY A 144 21.96 2.74 4.65
C GLY A 144 20.79 2.07 5.36
N GLY A 145 19.57 2.18 4.83
CA GLY A 145 18.35 1.56 5.40
C GLY A 145 17.81 2.29 6.63
N PRO A 146 16.95 1.66 7.42
CA PRO A 146 16.31 2.32 8.53
C PRO A 146 17.31 2.74 9.61
N ASP A 147 17.13 3.94 10.15
CA ASP A 147 17.83 4.45 11.33
C ASP A 147 17.05 4.11 12.61
N ASP A 148 17.68 4.33 13.77
CA ASP A 148 16.97 4.28 15.04
C ASP A 148 15.85 5.32 15.04
N TYR A 149 14.66 4.90 15.44
CA TYR A 149 13.49 5.75 15.55
C TYR A 149 12.76 5.48 16.88
N VAL A 150 12.51 6.53 17.62
CA VAL A 150 11.73 6.46 18.86
C VAL A 150 10.61 7.50 18.76
N GLY A 151 9.45 7.08 18.35
CA GLY A 151 8.25 7.88 18.25
C GLY A 151 7.30 7.65 19.43
N LYS A 152 6.14 8.26 19.34
CA LYS A 152 5.03 8.06 20.29
C LYS A 152 4.36 6.69 20.09
N TYR A 153 4.31 6.22 18.85
CA TYR A 153 3.59 5.00 18.46
C TYR A 153 4.50 3.91 17.93
N TRP A 154 5.59 4.28 17.26
CA TRP A 154 6.49 3.33 16.63
C TRP A 154 7.90 3.45 17.19
N THR A 155 8.54 2.30 17.37
CA THR A 155 9.96 2.24 17.73
C THR A 155 10.66 1.31 16.78
N VAL A 156 11.75 1.77 16.19
CA VAL A 156 12.65 0.99 15.33
C VAL A 156 14.04 1.07 15.89
N LYS A 157 14.72 -0.06 15.93
CA LYS A 157 16.12 -0.14 16.30
C LYS A 157 16.92 -0.66 15.13
N LYS A 158 17.91 0.14 14.71
CA LYS A 158 18.85 -0.27 13.65
C LYS A 158 19.68 -1.45 14.13
N PRO A 159 19.69 -2.59 13.43
CA PRO A 159 20.54 -3.70 13.79
C PRO A 159 22.00 -3.42 13.46
N ASN A 160 22.92 -4.15 14.10
CA ASN A 160 24.32 -4.16 13.71
C ASN A 160 24.45 -4.94 12.41
N TYR A 161 24.57 -4.24 11.30
CA TYR A 161 24.75 -4.84 9.98
C TYR A 161 26.15 -5.47 9.82
N SER A 162 26.23 -6.45 8.95
CA SER A 162 27.48 -7.11 8.54
C SER A 162 27.52 -7.23 7.02
N GLU A 163 28.62 -7.72 6.47
CA GLU A 163 28.74 -7.94 5.01
C GLU A 163 27.65 -8.86 4.44
N ASN A 164 27.13 -9.80 5.26
CA ASN A 164 26.14 -10.78 4.82
C ASN A 164 24.70 -10.44 5.21
N TYR A 165 24.50 -9.51 6.16
CA TYR A 165 23.18 -9.14 6.68
C TYR A 165 23.07 -7.62 6.80
N TYR A 166 22.32 -7.03 5.87
CA TYR A 166 22.08 -5.58 5.82
C TYR A 166 20.72 -5.30 5.19
N TRP A 167 20.21 -4.09 5.36
CA TRP A 167 19.00 -3.66 4.69
C TRP A 167 19.27 -3.37 3.21
N HIS A 168 18.60 -4.11 2.31
CA HIS A 168 18.77 -3.99 0.85
C HIS A 168 17.43 -3.76 0.11
N LEU A 169 16.31 -3.81 0.83
CA LEU A 169 14.98 -3.70 0.24
C LEU A 169 14.64 -2.22 -0.03
N LYS A 170 14.90 -1.77 -1.23
CA LYS A 170 14.57 -0.44 -1.73
C LYS A 170 13.65 -0.55 -2.94
N PRO A 171 12.78 0.45 -3.21
CA PRO A 171 11.99 0.47 -4.43
C PRO A 171 12.86 0.32 -5.68
N PHE A 172 12.28 -0.22 -6.74
CA PHE A 172 12.91 -0.35 -8.05
C PHE A 172 13.32 1.01 -8.63
N SER A 173 12.44 2.01 -8.46
CA SER A 173 12.74 3.41 -8.75
C SER A 173 12.66 4.21 -7.45
N PRO A 174 13.77 4.75 -6.94
CA PRO A 174 13.77 5.56 -5.73
C PRO A 174 12.81 6.77 -5.82
N PRO A 175 12.26 7.25 -4.70
CA PRO A 175 11.31 8.37 -4.70
C PRO A 175 11.83 9.65 -5.37
N GLU A 176 13.13 9.91 -5.30
CA GLU A 176 13.80 11.07 -5.92
C GLU A 176 13.88 11.01 -7.45
N GLU A 177 13.61 9.86 -8.05
CA GLU A 177 13.64 9.66 -9.49
C GLU A 177 12.25 9.63 -10.16
N ARG A 178 11.18 9.90 -9.38
CA ARG A 178 9.78 9.78 -9.84
C ARG A 178 9.07 11.09 -10.06
#